data_789665ba3f7dbd43dcc6431a3ff9c82f
#
_entry.id   789665ba3f7dbd43dcc6431a3ff9c82f
#
_cell.length_a   1.000
_cell.length_b   1.000
_cell.length_c   1.000
_cell.angle_alpha   90.00
_cell.angle_beta   90.00
_cell.angle_gamma   90.00
#
_symmetry.space_group_name_H-M   'P 1'
#
loop_
_entity.id
_entity.type
_entity.pdbx_description
1 polymer ?
#
loop_
_entity_poly.entity_id
_entity_poly.type
_entity_poly.pdbx_seq_one_letter_code
_entity_poly.pdbx_strand_id
1 'polypeptide(L)'
;MDTSLPNLKQSSLLQAILEGLIDGILILSDQGEWIHANDCARRICRQLSKGIPQPDRVPQEIWNTCKRLIENLSLHPNQTVPIEDEINTESVSYRLRAQWLNLDATHPYVLVTLEDRLQSIQSLAIAEGHRYGLTPREIEVWIRHRANYTYRDIASELYISHNTVKKHMKSIHAKRHLALETN
;
A
#
# COMPACT_ATOMS: atom_id res chain seq x y z
N MET A 1 20.49 33.58 20.44
CA MET A 1 19.16 33.78 19.78
C MET A 1 18.84 32.54 18.98
N ASP A 2 17.76 31.97 19.31
CA ASP A 2 17.32 30.58 19.19
C ASP A 2 17.03 30.17 17.73
N THR A 3 17.97 29.44 17.10
CA THR A 3 17.84 28.90 15.72
C THR A 3 17.30 27.46 15.69
N SER A 4 16.94 26.89 16.84
CA SER A 4 16.57 25.48 16.99
C SER A 4 15.06 25.16 16.84
N LEU A 5 14.18 26.15 16.97
CA LEU A 5 12.73 25.94 16.94
C LEU A 5 12.11 25.63 15.57
N PRO A 6 12.58 26.16 14.41
CA PRO A 6 12.02 25.80 13.11
C PRO A 6 12.33 24.35 12.69
N ASN A 7 13.49 23.81 13.04
CA ASN A 7 13.91 22.48 12.66
C ASN A 7 13.13 21.36 13.38
N LEU A 8 12.80 21.54 14.66
CA LEU A 8 12.00 20.58 15.44
C LEU A 8 10.55 20.48 14.91
N LYS A 9 9.93 21.62 14.56
CA LYS A 9 8.59 21.62 13.99
C LYS A 9 8.56 20.97 12.60
N GLN A 10 9.57 21.19 11.80
CA GLN A 10 9.68 20.62 10.45
C GLN A 10 9.92 19.10 10.51
N SER A 11 10.76 18.62 11.41
CA SER A 11 10.98 17.19 11.66
C SER A 11 9.71 16.49 12.15
N SER A 12 8.98 17.09 13.10
CA SER A 12 7.72 16.55 13.60
C SER A 12 6.63 16.52 12.52
N LEU A 13 6.58 17.53 11.65
CA LEU A 13 5.64 17.57 10.55
C LEU A 13 5.92 16.49 9.50
N LEU A 14 7.18 16.32 9.11
CA LEU A 14 7.58 15.27 8.15
C LEU A 14 7.28 13.88 8.71
N GLN A 15 7.58 13.66 9.99
CA GLN A 15 7.23 12.40 10.65
C GLN A 15 5.72 12.16 10.66
N ALA A 16 4.91 13.15 11.01
CA ALA A 16 3.46 13.03 11.00
C ALA A 16 2.91 12.75 9.59
N ILE A 17 3.50 13.35 8.56
CA ILE A 17 3.14 13.08 7.16
C ILE A 17 3.46 11.62 6.80
N LEU A 18 4.66 11.14 7.10
CA LEU A 18 5.07 9.76 6.81
C LEU A 18 4.19 8.74 7.53
N GLU A 19 3.84 8.99 8.81
CA GLU A 19 2.94 8.11 9.58
C GLU A 19 1.49 8.18 9.08
N GLY A 20 1.07 9.28 8.46
CA GLY A 20 -0.26 9.45 7.88
C GLY A 20 -0.45 8.82 6.50
N LEU A 21 0.61 8.30 5.87
CA LEU A 21 0.51 7.64 4.57
C LEU A 21 -0.15 6.27 4.70
N ILE A 22 -1.00 5.94 3.72
CA ILE A 22 -1.69 4.64 3.64
C ILE A 22 -0.68 3.53 3.32
N ASP A 23 0.31 3.84 2.48
CA ASP A 23 1.35 2.91 2.09
C ASP A 23 2.43 2.77 3.16
N GLY A 24 3.02 1.58 3.26
CA GLY A 24 4.20 1.36 4.07
C GLY A 24 5.42 2.02 3.47
N ILE A 25 6.07 2.88 4.24
CA ILE A 25 7.32 3.53 3.87
C ILE A 25 8.43 2.94 4.74
N LEU A 26 9.45 2.35 4.09
CA LEU A 26 10.62 1.78 4.73
C LEU A 26 11.87 2.36 4.06
N ILE A 27 12.79 2.88 4.85
CA ILE A 27 14.08 3.38 4.38
C ILE A 27 15.18 2.50 4.96
N LEU A 28 16.03 1.98 4.10
CA LEU A 28 17.13 1.09 4.46
C LEU A 28 18.47 1.67 4.02
N SER A 29 19.54 1.27 4.70
CA SER A 29 20.88 1.39 4.16
C SER A 29 21.10 0.38 3.03
N ASP A 30 22.18 0.52 2.28
CA ASP A 30 22.63 -0.45 1.27
C ASP A 30 23.04 -1.81 1.89
N GLN A 31 23.19 -1.87 3.20
CA GLN A 31 23.47 -3.11 3.96
C GLN A 31 22.18 -3.74 4.54
N GLY A 32 21.01 -3.11 4.34
CA GLY A 32 19.73 -3.59 4.84
C GLY A 32 19.41 -3.20 6.28
N GLU A 33 20.10 -2.23 6.83
CA GLU A 33 19.78 -1.70 8.16
C GLU A 33 18.57 -0.77 8.08
N TRP A 34 17.69 -0.84 9.06
CA TRP A 34 16.53 0.04 9.15
C TRP A 34 16.96 1.45 9.54
N ILE A 35 16.69 2.41 8.67
CA ILE A 35 16.90 3.83 8.97
C ILE A 35 15.59 4.45 9.43
N HIS A 36 14.48 4.14 8.73
CA HIS A 36 13.14 4.61 9.10
C HIS A 36 12.08 3.63 8.59
N ALA A 37 10.97 3.54 9.32
CA ALA A 37 9.76 2.87 8.87
C ALA A 37 8.53 3.56 9.48
N ASN A 38 7.47 3.78 8.69
CA ASN A 38 6.20 4.22 9.23
C ASN A 38 5.41 3.03 9.83
N ASP A 39 4.34 3.29 10.55
CA ASP A 39 3.53 2.25 11.20
C ASP A 39 2.97 1.22 10.24
N CYS A 40 2.60 1.65 9.02
CA CYS A 40 2.14 0.74 7.99
C CYS A 40 3.23 -0.25 7.56
N ALA A 41 4.46 0.22 7.29
CA ALA A 41 5.60 -0.63 6.95
C ALA A 41 5.93 -1.60 8.08
N ARG A 42 5.94 -1.12 9.34
CA ARG A 42 6.16 -1.98 10.52
C ARG A 42 5.12 -3.09 10.64
N ARG A 43 3.84 -2.79 10.37
CA ARG A 43 2.75 -3.77 10.37
C ARG A 43 2.96 -4.80 9.27
N ILE A 44 3.23 -4.39 8.04
CA ILE A 44 3.46 -5.28 6.90
C ILE A 44 4.66 -6.20 7.15
N CYS A 45 5.78 -5.65 7.60
CA CYS A 45 6.99 -6.44 7.91
C CYS A 45 6.72 -7.50 9.00
N ARG A 46 5.93 -7.17 10.03
CA ARG A 46 5.51 -8.15 11.05
C ARG A 46 4.65 -9.26 10.47
N GLN A 47 3.73 -8.95 9.56
CA GLN A 47 2.89 -9.95 8.89
C GLN A 47 3.72 -10.89 8.01
N LEU A 48 4.66 -10.36 7.22
CA LEU A 48 5.56 -11.13 6.38
C LEU A 48 6.51 -12.03 7.19
N SER A 49 6.95 -11.58 8.36
CA SER A 49 7.81 -12.36 9.27
C SER A 49 7.05 -13.44 10.06
N LYS A 50 5.78 -13.75 9.73
CA LYS A 50 4.94 -14.75 10.38
C LYS A 50 4.87 -14.64 11.90
N GLY A 51 4.85 -13.42 12.41
CA GLY A 51 4.71 -13.13 13.83
C GLY A 51 5.93 -13.44 14.70
N ILE A 52 7.08 -13.79 14.13
CA ILE A 52 8.34 -13.88 14.88
C ILE A 52 8.81 -12.45 15.11
N PRO A 53 8.81 -11.94 16.37
CA PRO A 53 9.25 -10.58 16.63
C PRO A 53 10.76 -10.51 16.40
N GLN A 54 11.15 -10.01 15.28
CA GLN A 54 12.52 -9.55 15.03
C GLN A 54 12.42 -8.05 14.78
N PRO A 55 12.54 -7.24 15.84
CA PRO A 55 12.58 -5.79 15.69
C PRO A 55 13.71 -5.44 14.73
N ASP A 56 13.41 -4.59 13.77
CA ASP A 56 14.37 -4.02 12.82
C ASP A 56 15.04 -4.99 11.82
N ARG A 57 14.47 -6.18 11.60
CA ARG A 57 14.92 -7.07 10.53
C ARG A 57 13.99 -6.97 9.31
N VAL A 58 14.59 -6.72 8.15
CA VAL A 58 13.87 -6.68 6.88
C VAL A 58 13.43 -8.10 6.50
N PRO A 59 12.14 -8.35 6.21
CA PRO A 59 11.70 -9.62 5.64
C PRO A 59 12.48 -9.99 4.39
N GLN A 60 12.77 -11.29 4.22
CA GLN A 60 13.62 -11.77 3.14
C GLN A 60 13.06 -11.42 1.76
N GLU A 61 11.75 -11.43 1.61
CA GLU A 61 11.05 -11.10 0.37
C GLU A 61 11.34 -9.63 -0.04
N ILE A 62 11.26 -8.71 0.92
CA ILE A 62 11.58 -7.29 0.69
C ILE A 62 13.07 -7.14 0.37
N TRP A 63 13.92 -7.79 1.18
CA TRP A 63 15.36 -7.67 1.01
C TRP A 63 15.87 -8.20 -0.33
N ASN A 64 15.27 -9.26 -0.86
CA ASN A 64 15.62 -9.78 -2.18
C ASN A 64 15.43 -8.74 -3.30
N THR A 65 14.35 -7.96 -3.23
CA THR A 65 14.11 -6.87 -4.20
C THR A 65 15.10 -5.73 -4.03
N CYS A 66 15.43 -5.37 -2.78
CA CYS A 66 16.45 -4.36 -2.50
C CYS A 66 17.84 -4.79 -3.03
N LYS A 67 18.23 -6.05 -2.85
CA LYS A 67 19.49 -6.57 -3.39
C LYS A 67 19.56 -6.42 -4.92
N ARG A 68 18.49 -6.78 -5.63
CA ARG A 68 18.44 -6.59 -7.10
C ARG A 68 18.63 -5.13 -7.51
N LEU A 69 18.07 -4.19 -6.73
CA LEU A 69 18.27 -2.75 -6.95
C LEU A 69 19.75 -2.36 -6.76
N ILE A 70 20.39 -2.86 -5.68
CA ILE A 70 21.79 -2.59 -5.36
C ILE A 70 22.72 -3.18 -6.43
N GLU A 71 22.47 -4.42 -6.84
CA GLU A 71 23.23 -5.08 -7.90
C GLU A 71 23.09 -4.37 -9.25
N ASN A 72 21.89 -3.89 -9.61
CA ASN A 72 21.67 -3.15 -10.86
C ASN A 72 22.45 -1.83 -10.90
N LEU A 73 22.59 -1.11 -9.78
CA LEU A 73 23.40 0.10 -9.74
C LEU A 73 24.87 -0.20 -10.02
N SER A 74 25.39 -1.33 -9.53
CA SER A 74 26.77 -1.76 -9.78
C SER A 74 27.03 -2.07 -11.27
N LEU A 75 26.00 -2.54 -11.98
CA LEU A 75 26.09 -2.87 -13.41
C LEU A 75 25.81 -1.66 -14.32
N HIS A 76 24.92 -0.75 -13.87
CA HIS A 76 24.45 0.39 -14.64
C HIS A 76 24.43 1.69 -13.80
N PRO A 77 25.58 2.31 -13.50
CA PRO A 77 25.67 3.44 -12.56
C PRO A 77 24.85 4.67 -12.94
N ASN A 78 24.47 4.80 -14.22
CA ASN A 78 23.72 5.94 -14.73
C ASN A 78 22.20 5.70 -14.88
N GLN A 79 21.70 4.52 -14.52
CA GLN A 79 20.28 4.16 -14.65
C GLN A 79 19.70 3.77 -13.29
N THR A 80 19.13 4.77 -12.59
CA THR A 80 18.40 4.56 -11.33
C THR A 80 16.92 4.25 -11.62
N VAL A 81 16.64 3.07 -12.18
CA VAL A 81 15.25 2.63 -12.43
C VAL A 81 14.70 1.94 -11.18
N PRO A 82 13.52 2.34 -10.68
CA PRO A 82 12.85 1.62 -9.59
C PRO A 82 12.59 0.16 -9.97
N ILE A 83 12.72 -0.74 -9.00
CA ILE A 83 12.33 -2.15 -9.16
C ILE A 83 10.98 -2.35 -8.49
N GLU A 84 10.04 -2.94 -9.23
CA GLU A 84 8.74 -3.35 -8.71
C GLU A 84 8.69 -4.87 -8.57
N ASP A 85 7.98 -5.31 -7.53
CA ASP A 85 7.76 -6.72 -7.25
C ASP A 85 6.39 -6.92 -6.56
N GLU A 86 5.92 -8.17 -6.48
CA GLU A 86 4.71 -8.52 -5.74
C GLU A 86 5.05 -9.61 -4.72
N ILE A 87 4.62 -9.39 -3.48
CA ILE A 87 4.72 -10.37 -2.40
C ILE A 87 3.33 -10.92 -2.14
N ASN A 88 3.10 -12.17 -2.51
CA ASN A 88 1.84 -12.85 -2.31
C ASN A 88 1.93 -13.75 -1.08
N THR A 89 1.03 -13.54 -0.11
CA THR A 89 0.79 -14.44 1.02
C THR A 89 -0.52 -15.20 0.80
N GLU A 90 -0.87 -16.11 1.69
CA GLU A 90 -2.14 -16.85 1.60
C GLU A 90 -3.38 -15.93 1.65
N SER A 91 -3.28 -14.76 2.29
CA SER A 91 -4.42 -13.87 2.56
C SER A 91 -4.28 -12.47 1.97
N VAL A 92 -3.08 -12.02 1.67
CA VAL A 92 -2.82 -10.63 1.25
C VAL A 92 -1.75 -10.60 0.16
N SER A 93 -1.92 -9.68 -0.80
CA SER A 93 -0.93 -9.36 -1.81
C SER A 93 -0.42 -7.93 -1.59
N TYR A 94 0.90 -7.81 -1.49
CA TYR A 94 1.59 -6.52 -1.37
C TYR A 94 2.31 -6.20 -2.67
N ARG A 95 2.13 -4.97 -3.17
CA ARG A 95 2.98 -4.41 -4.21
C ARG A 95 4.16 -3.73 -3.52
N LEU A 96 5.35 -4.08 -3.96
CA LEU A 96 6.61 -3.53 -3.47
C LEU A 96 7.27 -2.73 -4.58
N ARG A 97 7.74 -1.52 -4.23
CA ARG A 97 8.60 -0.72 -5.10
C ARG A 97 9.84 -0.32 -4.32
N ALA A 98 11.02 -0.65 -4.84
CA ALA A 98 12.31 -0.24 -4.30
C ALA A 98 12.96 0.77 -5.25
N GLN A 99 13.45 1.88 -4.70
CA GLN A 99 14.16 2.92 -5.45
C GLN A 99 15.26 3.56 -4.60
N TRP A 100 16.24 4.14 -5.26
CA TRP A 100 17.28 4.88 -4.58
C TRP A 100 16.76 6.19 -4.01
N LEU A 101 17.20 6.51 -2.80
CA LEU A 101 16.95 7.75 -2.11
C LEU A 101 18.29 8.42 -1.77
N ASN A 102 18.60 9.51 -2.44
CA ASN A 102 19.81 10.28 -2.20
C ASN A 102 19.49 11.38 -1.18
N LEU A 103 19.85 11.16 0.08
CA LEU A 103 19.71 12.15 1.16
C LEU A 103 20.99 12.98 1.30
N ASP A 104 22.14 12.38 1.06
CA ASP A 104 23.45 13.00 1.06
C ASP A 104 24.35 12.39 -0.04
N ALA A 105 25.51 12.98 -0.25
CA ALA A 105 26.48 12.54 -1.26
C ALA A 105 27.31 11.31 -0.81
N THR A 106 27.18 10.87 0.44
CA THR A 106 28.10 9.90 1.06
C THR A 106 27.50 8.51 1.21
N HIS A 107 26.16 8.41 1.40
CA HIS A 107 25.50 7.13 1.65
C HIS A 107 24.22 7.00 0.83
N PRO A 108 24.15 6.05 -0.09
CA PRO A 108 22.90 5.75 -0.80
C PRO A 108 21.94 5.00 0.15
N TYR A 109 20.69 5.43 0.16
CA TYR A 109 19.61 4.75 0.86
C TYR A 109 18.64 4.11 -0.12
N VAL A 110 17.96 3.06 0.31
CA VAL A 110 16.89 2.43 -0.45
C VAL A 110 15.56 2.83 0.17
N LEU A 111 14.72 3.51 -0.59
CA LEU A 111 13.32 3.74 -0.26
C LEU A 111 12.49 2.58 -0.78
N VAL A 112 11.79 1.91 0.12
CA VAL A 112 10.84 0.85 -0.18
C VAL A 112 9.44 1.35 0.11
N THR A 113 8.57 1.28 -0.89
CA THR A 113 7.14 1.53 -0.74
C THR A 113 6.40 0.18 -0.78
N LEU A 114 5.53 -0.04 0.20
CA LEU A 114 4.74 -1.26 0.36
C LEU A 114 3.25 -0.90 0.30
N GLU A 115 2.57 -1.31 -0.76
CA GLU A 115 1.14 -1.11 -0.94
C GLU A 115 0.37 -2.40 -0.61
N ASP A 116 -0.55 -2.33 0.35
CA ASP A 116 -1.52 -3.40 0.58
C ASP A 116 -2.63 -3.29 -0.47
N ARG A 117 -2.58 -4.16 -1.48
CA ARG A 117 -3.50 -4.10 -2.62
C ARG A 117 -4.97 -4.26 -2.22
N LEU A 118 -5.26 -5.09 -1.22
CA LEU A 118 -6.63 -5.26 -0.74
C LEU A 118 -7.12 -4.01 -0.03
N GLN A 119 -6.30 -3.43 0.83
CA GLN A 119 -6.63 -2.19 1.54
C GLN A 119 -6.82 -1.02 0.54
N SER A 120 -5.95 -0.90 -0.46
CA SER A 120 -6.06 0.11 -1.51
C SER A 120 -7.35 -0.04 -2.32
N ILE A 121 -7.70 -1.28 -2.73
CA ILE A 121 -8.96 -1.57 -3.44
C ILE A 121 -10.16 -1.23 -2.56
N GLN A 122 -10.15 -1.60 -1.28
CA GLN A 122 -11.24 -1.29 -0.35
C GLN A 122 -11.42 0.21 -0.16
N SER A 123 -10.32 0.94 0.09
CA SER A 123 -10.36 2.39 0.28
C SER A 123 -10.91 3.11 -0.95
N LEU A 124 -10.45 2.71 -2.14
CA LEU A 124 -10.96 3.25 -3.42
C LEU A 124 -12.44 2.93 -3.62
N ALA A 125 -12.86 1.68 -3.36
CA ALA A 125 -14.25 1.28 -3.51
C ALA A 125 -15.20 2.00 -2.56
N ILE A 126 -14.74 2.31 -1.34
CA ILE A 126 -15.49 3.13 -0.38
C ILE A 126 -15.64 4.56 -0.88
N ALA A 127 -14.55 5.18 -1.35
CA ALA A 127 -14.57 6.53 -1.91
C ALA A 127 -15.49 6.62 -3.14
N GLU A 128 -15.40 5.65 -4.06
CA GLU A 128 -16.32 5.50 -5.19
C GLU A 128 -17.77 5.33 -4.71
N GLY A 129 -18.00 4.53 -3.67
CA GLY A 129 -19.31 4.30 -3.09
C GLY A 129 -19.97 5.60 -2.59
N HIS A 130 -19.22 6.43 -1.89
CA HIS A 130 -19.70 7.75 -1.46
C HIS A 130 -19.98 8.67 -2.66
N ARG A 131 -19.07 8.70 -3.63
CA ARG A 131 -19.24 9.52 -4.85
C ARG A 131 -20.47 9.13 -5.67
N TYR A 132 -20.80 7.84 -5.75
CA TYR A 132 -21.95 7.33 -6.49
C TYR A 132 -23.25 7.28 -5.67
N GLY A 133 -23.23 7.71 -4.41
CA GLY A 133 -24.40 7.65 -3.51
C GLY A 133 -24.88 6.22 -3.25
N LEU A 134 -23.93 5.28 -3.09
CA LEU A 134 -24.25 3.90 -2.77
C LEU A 134 -24.72 3.76 -1.31
N THR A 135 -25.66 2.85 -1.09
CA THR A 135 -26.03 2.47 0.28
C THR A 135 -24.91 1.63 0.94
N PRO A 136 -24.86 1.51 2.27
CA PRO A 136 -23.85 0.69 2.96
C PRO A 136 -23.77 -0.74 2.40
N ARG A 137 -24.92 -1.35 2.11
CA ARG A 137 -24.97 -2.71 1.57
C ARG A 137 -24.45 -2.80 0.13
N GLU A 138 -24.68 -1.80 -0.67
CA GLU A 138 -24.12 -1.69 -2.03
C GLU A 138 -22.62 -1.49 -1.98
N ILE A 139 -22.09 -0.72 -1.02
CA ILE A 139 -20.64 -0.55 -0.81
C ILE A 139 -19.98 -1.90 -0.46
N GLU A 140 -20.58 -2.71 0.41
CA GLU A 140 -20.05 -4.03 0.74
C GLU A 140 -19.96 -4.96 -0.49
N VAL A 141 -20.97 -4.93 -1.35
CA VAL A 141 -20.98 -5.68 -2.63
C VAL A 141 -19.95 -5.10 -3.60
N TRP A 142 -19.85 -3.78 -3.67
CA TRP A 142 -18.93 -3.07 -4.56
C TRP A 142 -17.47 -3.34 -4.23
N ILE A 143 -17.09 -3.31 -2.95
CA ILE A 143 -15.73 -3.63 -2.48
C ILE A 143 -15.29 -5.01 -3.00
N ARG A 144 -16.12 -6.03 -2.84
CA ARG A 144 -15.82 -7.40 -3.28
C ARG A 144 -15.75 -7.53 -4.79
N HIS A 145 -16.66 -6.85 -5.49
CA HIS A 145 -16.64 -6.81 -6.94
C HIS A 145 -15.34 -6.15 -7.46
N ARG A 146 -14.90 -5.06 -6.85
CA ARG A 146 -13.62 -4.40 -7.18
C ARG A 146 -12.40 -5.28 -6.85
N ALA A 147 -12.52 -6.16 -5.87
CA ALA A 147 -11.51 -7.17 -5.54
C ALA A 147 -11.60 -8.43 -6.41
N ASN A 148 -12.33 -8.40 -7.52
CA ASN A 148 -12.51 -9.48 -8.50
C ASN A 148 -13.21 -10.74 -7.96
N TYR A 149 -13.99 -10.63 -6.90
CA TYR A 149 -14.84 -11.73 -6.45
C TYR A 149 -15.95 -12.01 -7.45
N THR A 150 -16.25 -13.28 -7.67
CA THR A 150 -17.43 -13.65 -8.50
C THR A 150 -18.73 -13.37 -7.72
N TYR A 151 -19.84 -13.24 -8.43
CA TYR A 151 -21.15 -13.05 -7.77
C TYR A 151 -21.53 -14.20 -6.84
N ARG A 152 -20.99 -15.39 -7.08
CA ARG A 152 -21.18 -16.56 -6.19
C ARG A 152 -20.39 -16.37 -4.89
N ASP A 153 -19.14 -15.92 -4.98
CA ASP A 153 -18.29 -15.67 -3.81
C ASP A 153 -18.86 -14.54 -2.96
N ILE A 154 -19.29 -13.44 -3.61
CA ILE A 154 -19.96 -12.31 -2.94
C ILE A 154 -21.23 -12.77 -2.21
N ALA A 155 -22.04 -13.59 -2.86
CA ALA A 155 -23.26 -14.14 -2.27
C ALA A 155 -22.94 -14.99 -1.03
N SER A 156 -21.93 -15.85 -1.12
CA SER A 156 -21.47 -16.70 -0.03
C SER A 156 -20.96 -15.88 1.16
N GLU A 157 -20.03 -14.93 0.92
CA GLU A 157 -19.43 -14.11 1.98
C GLU A 157 -20.43 -13.18 2.68
N LEU A 158 -21.38 -12.62 1.91
CA LEU A 158 -22.37 -11.70 2.47
C LEU A 158 -23.63 -12.39 2.96
N TYR A 159 -23.69 -13.74 2.89
CA TYR A 159 -24.86 -14.54 3.28
C TYR A 159 -26.17 -14.09 2.61
N ILE A 160 -26.10 -13.81 1.29
CA ILE A 160 -27.24 -13.40 0.47
C ILE A 160 -27.37 -14.29 -0.77
N SER A 161 -28.52 -14.22 -1.44
CA SER A 161 -28.72 -14.97 -2.67
C SER A 161 -27.94 -14.35 -3.85
N HIS A 162 -27.52 -15.19 -4.81
CA HIS A 162 -26.91 -14.74 -6.05
C HIS A 162 -27.79 -13.70 -6.81
N ASN A 163 -29.12 -13.86 -6.76
CA ASN A 163 -30.05 -12.90 -7.33
C ASN A 163 -30.02 -11.56 -6.60
N THR A 164 -29.82 -11.56 -5.30
CA THR A 164 -29.66 -10.33 -4.49
C THR A 164 -28.40 -9.58 -4.90
N VAL A 165 -27.28 -10.29 -5.12
CA VAL A 165 -26.04 -9.68 -5.63
C VAL A 165 -26.29 -9.03 -6.99
N LYS A 166 -26.97 -9.73 -7.92
CA LYS A 166 -27.33 -9.17 -9.25
C LYS A 166 -28.15 -7.89 -9.13
N LYS A 167 -29.14 -7.86 -8.21
CA LYS A 167 -29.97 -6.66 -7.97
C LYS A 167 -29.12 -5.50 -7.46
N HIS A 168 -28.23 -5.73 -6.49
CA HIS A 168 -27.30 -4.71 -5.99
C HIS A 168 -26.38 -4.20 -7.11
N MET A 169 -25.78 -5.08 -7.88
CA MET A 169 -24.91 -4.67 -9.00
C MET A 169 -25.65 -3.85 -10.06
N LYS A 170 -26.88 -4.22 -10.40
CA LYS A 170 -27.71 -3.41 -11.31
C LYS A 170 -27.95 -2.00 -10.75
N SER A 171 -28.27 -1.87 -9.46
CA SER A 171 -28.46 -0.58 -8.80
C SER A 171 -27.15 0.23 -8.77
N ILE A 172 -26.03 -0.40 -8.42
CA ILE A 172 -24.70 0.22 -8.38
C ILE A 172 -24.33 0.79 -9.76
N HIS A 173 -24.51 0.00 -10.83
CA HIS A 173 -24.20 0.46 -12.18
C HIS A 173 -25.09 1.64 -12.61
N ALA A 174 -26.38 1.63 -12.27
CA ALA A 174 -27.28 2.75 -12.54
C ALA A 174 -26.84 4.04 -11.82
N LYS A 175 -26.53 3.94 -10.53
CA LYS A 175 -26.07 5.09 -9.72
C LYS A 175 -24.72 5.62 -10.22
N ARG A 176 -23.78 4.73 -10.56
CA ARG A 176 -22.49 5.09 -11.15
C ARG A 176 -22.67 5.86 -12.46
N HIS A 177 -23.56 5.40 -13.35
CA HIS A 177 -23.82 6.06 -14.62
C HIS A 177 -24.33 7.48 -14.40
N LEU A 178 -25.34 7.66 -13.54
CA LEU A 178 -25.87 8.96 -13.18
C LEU A 178 -24.81 9.91 -12.59
N ALA A 179 -23.95 9.38 -11.71
CA ALA A 179 -22.90 10.18 -11.10
C ALA A 179 -21.79 10.61 -12.08
N LEU A 180 -21.59 9.88 -13.17
CA LEU A 180 -20.62 10.21 -14.21
C LEU A 180 -21.16 11.16 -15.27
N GLU A 181 -22.50 11.21 -15.47
CA GLU A 181 -23.14 12.15 -16.38
C GLU A 181 -23.34 13.55 -15.77
N THR A 182 -23.32 13.66 -14.44
CA THR A 182 -23.55 14.91 -13.70
C THR A 182 -22.25 15.68 -13.36
N ASN A 183 -21.08 15.17 -13.73
CA ASN A 183 -19.77 15.83 -13.58
C ASN A 183 -19.18 16.22 -14.94
#